data_75106694c2a035b5c51b14aca75352cb
#
_entry.id   75106694c2a035b5c51b14aca75352cb
#
_cell.length_a   1.000
_cell.length_b   1.000
_cell.length_c   1.000
_cell.angle_alpha   90.00
_cell.angle_beta   90.00
_cell.angle_gamma   90.00
#
_symmetry.space_group_name_H-M   'P 1'
#
loop_
_entity.id
_entity.type
_entity.pdbx_description
1 polymer ?
#
loop_
_entity_poly.entity_id
_entity_poly.type
_entity_poly.pdbx_seq_one_letter_code
_entity_poly.pdbx_strand_id
1 'polypeptide(L)'
;MPAQRCSNGKWKWGQRGSCVFDTEEQAERAGRAIERSTLRMQDSYKPTDSMVAEAERGLAWRREYGRGGTEVGLARARDISNRKNLPLDTVKRMKAYFDRHEVDKKGKGWSPGEDGYPSNGRIAWALWGGDPGYTWAKSIVKRNE
;
A
#
# COMPACT_ATOMS: atom_id res chain seq x y z
N MET A 1 11.72 18.31 18.37
CA MET A 1 12.84 19.06 18.93
C MET A 1 12.62 20.55 18.74
N PRO A 2 12.95 21.37 19.72
CA PRO A 2 12.73 22.81 19.57
C PRO A 2 13.71 23.43 18.57
N ALA A 3 13.34 24.60 18.05
CA ALA A 3 14.24 25.40 17.25
C ALA A 3 15.41 25.88 18.11
N GLN A 4 16.59 26.03 17.51
CA GLN A 4 17.80 26.47 18.19
C GLN A 4 18.37 27.70 17.52
N ARG A 5 18.87 28.63 18.33
CA ARG A 5 19.51 29.85 17.85
C ARG A 5 20.98 29.56 17.53
N CYS A 6 21.40 29.98 16.33
CA CYS A 6 22.76 29.82 15.87
C CYS A 6 23.64 31.04 16.26
N SER A 7 24.95 30.88 16.22
CA SER A 7 25.88 31.93 16.51
C SER A 7 25.79 33.12 15.55
N ASN A 8 25.27 32.93 14.36
CA ASN A 8 25.08 33.99 13.36
C ASN A 8 23.77 34.77 13.55
N GLY A 9 23.01 34.49 14.63
CA GLY A 9 21.74 35.14 14.91
C GLY A 9 20.54 34.54 14.23
N LYS A 10 20.75 33.53 13.37
CA LYS A 10 19.67 32.81 12.69
C LYS A 10 19.27 31.58 13.48
N TRP A 11 18.18 30.94 13.07
CA TRP A 11 17.61 29.79 13.75
C TRP A 11 17.72 28.53 12.89
N LYS A 12 17.78 27.38 13.53
CA LYS A 12 17.77 26.07 12.90
C LYS A 12 16.76 25.17 13.60
N TRP A 13 16.29 24.15 12.86
CA TRP A 13 15.48 23.08 13.45
C TRP A 13 16.39 21.89 13.78
N GLY A 14 16.44 21.54 15.08
CA GLY A 14 17.25 20.44 15.54
C GLY A 14 18.75 20.69 15.42
N GLN A 15 19.56 19.72 15.82
CA GLN A 15 21.01 19.86 15.84
C GLN A 15 21.65 19.83 14.45
N ARG A 16 21.00 19.16 13.51
CA ARG A 16 21.51 19.00 12.14
C ARG A 16 20.90 19.97 11.13
N GLY A 17 20.03 20.84 11.59
CA GLY A 17 19.40 21.80 10.70
C GLY A 17 20.36 22.91 10.27
N SER A 18 20.05 23.55 9.14
CA SER A 18 20.80 24.70 8.64
C SER A 18 20.36 25.98 9.36
N CYS A 19 21.30 26.86 9.64
CA CYS A 19 21.03 28.14 10.29
C CYS A 19 20.55 29.17 9.27
N VAL A 20 19.37 28.93 8.68
CA VAL A 20 18.84 29.73 7.56
C VAL A 20 17.53 30.46 7.90
N PHE A 21 16.94 30.22 9.07
CA PHE A 21 15.69 30.82 9.46
C PHE A 21 15.93 32.11 10.24
N ASP A 22 15.21 33.16 9.90
CA ASP A 22 15.35 34.46 10.55
C ASP A 22 14.66 34.50 11.92
N THR A 23 13.66 33.64 12.13
CA THR A 23 12.91 33.59 13.40
C THR A 23 12.76 32.15 13.89
N GLU A 24 12.58 32.02 15.21
CA GLU A 24 12.26 30.73 15.82
C GLU A 24 11.00 30.10 15.25
N GLU A 25 9.99 30.92 15.00
CA GLU A 25 8.71 30.47 14.44
C GLU A 25 8.89 29.83 13.06
N GLN A 26 9.76 30.41 12.21
CA GLN A 26 10.02 29.85 10.89
C GLN A 26 10.72 28.49 11.01
N ALA A 27 11.68 28.34 11.92
CA ALA A 27 12.38 27.09 12.15
C ALA A 27 11.43 26.00 12.67
N GLU A 28 10.54 26.35 13.60
CA GLU A 28 9.56 25.40 14.13
C GLU A 28 8.55 24.96 13.08
N ARG A 29 8.13 25.89 12.21
CA ARG A 29 7.19 25.58 11.13
C ARG A 29 7.81 24.58 10.13
N ALA A 30 9.07 24.79 9.77
CA ALA A 30 9.81 23.85 8.90
C ALA A 30 9.96 22.50 9.54
N GLY A 31 10.26 22.45 10.85
CA GLY A 31 10.40 21.19 11.61
C GLY A 31 9.11 20.40 11.63
N ARG A 32 7.97 21.07 11.82
CA ARG A 32 6.66 20.40 11.81
C ARG A 32 6.35 19.81 10.44
N ALA A 33 6.72 20.49 9.35
CA ALA A 33 6.55 19.96 8.00
C ALA A 33 7.40 18.73 7.75
N ILE A 34 8.65 18.71 8.25
CA ILE A 34 9.57 17.57 8.16
C ILE A 34 9.00 16.39 8.93
N GLU A 35 8.53 16.60 10.16
CA GLU A 35 7.93 15.54 10.98
C GLU A 35 6.72 14.92 10.29
N ARG A 36 5.87 15.74 9.69
CA ARG A 36 4.69 15.27 8.96
C ARG A 36 5.08 14.41 7.75
N SER A 37 6.10 14.82 7.00
CA SER A 37 6.62 14.03 5.88
C SER A 37 7.20 12.70 6.34
N THR A 38 7.93 12.69 7.45
CA THR A 38 8.50 11.46 8.03
C THR A 38 7.40 10.49 8.44
N LEU A 39 6.33 10.98 9.09
CA LEU A 39 5.20 10.15 9.47
C LEU A 39 4.52 9.52 8.24
N ARG A 40 4.35 10.29 7.16
CA ARG A 40 3.79 9.74 5.91
C ARG A 40 4.66 8.65 5.31
N MET A 41 5.99 8.78 5.39
CA MET A 41 6.93 7.76 4.91
C MET A 41 6.86 6.49 5.76
N GLN A 42 6.49 6.62 7.04
CA GLN A 42 6.28 5.49 7.95
C GLN A 42 4.91 4.83 7.76
N ASP A 43 3.96 5.51 7.08
CA ASP A 43 2.62 4.99 6.79
C ASP A 43 2.62 4.13 5.53
N SER A 44 3.62 3.27 5.39
CA SER A 44 3.63 2.23 4.37
C SER A 44 3.55 0.88 5.05
N TYR A 45 3.01 -0.10 4.34
CA TYR A 45 2.66 -1.38 4.92
C TYR A 45 3.20 -2.52 4.08
N LYS A 46 3.87 -3.45 4.73
CA LYS A 46 4.47 -4.60 4.05
C LYS A 46 3.41 -5.70 3.84
N PRO A 47 3.30 -6.24 2.63
CA PRO A 47 2.43 -7.38 2.38
C PRO A 47 2.82 -8.60 3.23
N THR A 48 1.83 -9.41 3.59
CA THR A 48 2.06 -10.65 4.34
C THR A 48 2.51 -11.77 3.40
N ASP A 49 3.09 -12.83 3.96
CA ASP A 49 3.50 -14.00 3.18
C ASP A 49 2.32 -14.67 2.48
N SER A 50 1.16 -14.70 3.13
CA SER A 50 -0.07 -15.25 2.53
C SER A 50 -0.52 -14.46 1.31
N MET A 51 -0.40 -13.12 1.38
CA MET A 51 -0.70 -12.25 0.23
C MET A 51 0.27 -12.52 -0.92
N VAL A 52 1.56 -12.67 -0.60
CA VAL A 52 2.59 -12.95 -1.60
C VAL A 52 2.28 -14.26 -2.32
N ALA A 53 1.91 -15.31 -1.59
CA ALA A 53 1.54 -16.60 -2.18
C ALA A 53 0.35 -16.48 -3.13
N GLU A 54 -0.68 -15.71 -2.74
CA GLU A 54 -1.85 -15.49 -3.60
C GLU A 54 -1.49 -14.67 -4.85
N ALA A 55 -0.69 -13.62 -4.69
CA ALA A 55 -0.27 -12.81 -5.83
C ALA A 55 0.56 -13.63 -6.83
N GLU A 56 1.46 -14.47 -6.35
CA GLU A 56 2.25 -15.36 -7.19
C GLU A 56 1.36 -16.37 -7.92
N ARG A 57 0.35 -16.89 -7.24
CA ARG A 57 -0.65 -17.79 -7.85
C ARG A 57 -1.39 -17.08 -8.96
N GLY A 58 -1.83 -15.84 -8.72
CA GLY A 58 -2.53 -15.03 -9.72
C GLY A 58 -1.67 -14.75 -10.94
N LEU A 59 -0.40 -14.43 -10.74
CA LEU A 59 0.56 -14.22 -11.83
C LEU A 59 0.78 -15.50 -12.65
N ALA A 60 0.89 -16.66 -11.98
CA ALA A 60 1.03 -17.95 -12.64
C ALA A 60 -0.20 -18.28 -13.48
N TRP A 61 -1.40 -18.09 -12.93
CA TRP A 61 -2.65 -18.29 -13.65
C TRP A 61 -2.76 -17.36 -14.85
N ARG A 62 -2.39 -16.09 -14.67
CA ARG A 62 -2.45 -15.11 -15.75
C ARG A 62 -1.54 -15.51 -16.92
N ARG A 63 -0.36 -16.06 -16.63
CA ARG A 63 0.55 -16.58 -17.66
C ARG A 63 -0.01 -17.82 -18.32
N GLU A 64 -0.54 -18.77 -17.53
CA GLU A 64 -1.04 -20.05 -18.02
C GLU A 64 -2.29 -19.87 -18.89
N TYR A 65 -3.24 -19.07 -18.44
CA TYR A 65 -4.52 -18.93 -19.10
C TYR A 65 -4.60 -17.71 -20.03
N GLY A 66 -3.69 -16.78 -19.91
CA GLY A 66 -3.68 -15.55 -20.72
C GLY A 66 -4.87 -14.64 -20.51
N ARG A 67 -5.53 -14.71 -19.35
CA ARG A 67 -6.74 -13.95 -19.04
C ARG A 67 -6.84 -13.65 -17.55
N GLY A 68 -7.76 -12.78 -17.19
CA GLY A 68 -8.02 -12.40 -15.80
C GLY A 68 -7.20 -11.19 -15.34
N GLY A 69 -7.88 -10.23 -14.72
CA GLY A 69 -7.24 -9.04 -14.20
C GLY A 69 -6.93 -8.00 -15.25
N THR A 70 -6.53 -6.84 -14.77
CA THR A 70 -6.15 -5.69 -15.59
C THR A 70 -4.66 -5.41 -15.43
N GLU A 71 -4.13 -4.47 -16.22
CA GLU A 71 -2.75 -4.02 -16.07
C GLU A 71 -2.48 -3.50 -14.66
N VAL A 72 -3.44 -2.82 -14.04
CA VAL A 72 -3.33 -2.36 -12.65
C VAL A 72 -3.20 -3.54 -11.69
N GLY A 73 -4.02 -4.58 -11.88
CA GLY A 73 -3.95 -5.80 -11.07
C GLY A 73 -2.61 -6.51 -11.22
N LEU A 74 -2.08 -6.59 -12.43
CA LEU A 74 -0.76 -7.19 -12.69
C LEU A 74 0.35 -6.40 -11.98
N ALA A 75 0.31 -5.07 -12.07
CA ALA A 75 1.28 -4.22 -11.40
C ALA A 75 1.21 -4.41 -9.88
N ARG A 76 0.01 -4.49 -9.34
CA ARG A 76 -0.20 -4.73 -7.90
C ARG A 76 0.35 -6.08 -7.47
N ALA A 77 0.10 -7.12 -8.26
CA ALA A 77 0.61 -8.46 -7.97
C ALA A 77 2.14 -8.50 -7.94
N ARG A 78 2.78 -7.79 -8.86
CA ARG A 78 4.24 -7.69 -8.86
C ARG A 78 4.77 -6.98 -7.62
N ASP A 79 4.13 -5.88 -7.20
CA ASP A 79 4.51 -5.17 -5.98
C ASP A 79 4.38 -6.08 -4.76
N ILE A 80 3.27 -6.80 -4.65
CA ILE A 80 3.02 -7.72 -3.53
C ILE A 80 4.06 -8.84 -3.54
N SER A 81 4.30 -9.46 -4.70
CA SER A 81 5.22 -10.59 -4.80
C SER A 81 6.67 -10.18 -4.51
N ASN A 82 7.02 -8.93 -4.80
CA ASN A 82 8.34 -8.36 -4.47
C ASN A 82 8.40 -7.83 -3.04
N ARG A 83 7.36 -8.03 -2.24
CA ARG A 83 7.26 -7.58 -0.84
C ARG A 83 7.48 -6.09 -0.67
N LYS A 84 7.07 -5.31 -1.67
CA LYS A 84 7.21 -3.86 -1.66
C LYS A 84 6.24 -3.25 -0.64
N ASN A 85 6.72 -2.29 0.14
CA ASN A 85 5.85 -1.56 1.06
C ASN A 85 4.83 -0.74 0.26
N LEU A 86 3.56 -0.82 0.67
CA LEU A 86 2.46 -0.16 -0.02
C LEU A 86 1.96 1.02 0.80
N PRO A 87 1.84 2.21 0.21
CA PRO A 87 1.32 3.37 0.93
C PRO A 87 -0.17 3.22 1.22
N LEU A 88 -0.67 3.97 2.20
CA LEU A 88 -2.07 3.90 2.63
C LEU A 88 -3.05 4.12 1.48
N ASP A 89 -2.77 5.04 0.57
CA ASP A 89 -3.63 5.29 -0.60
C ASP A 89 -3.80 4.03 -1.45
N THR A 90 -2.72 3.28 -1.64
CA THR A 90 -2.75 2.00 -2.36
C THR A 90 -3.58 0.97 -1.60
N VAL A 91 -3.41 0.88 -0.27
CA VAL A 91 -4.18 -0.03 0.57
C VAL A 91 -5.68 0.29 0.49
N LYS A 92 -6.04 1.56 0.50
CA LYS A 92 -7.43 2.00 0.35
C LYS A 92 -8.01 1.57 -1.01
N ARG A 93 -7.23 1.68 -2.08
CA ARG A 93 -7.63 1.23 -3.41
C ARG A 93 -7.81 -0.28 -3.46
N MET A 94 -6.95 -1.02 -2.78
CA MET A 94 -7.08 -2.48 -2.66
C MET A 94 -8.38 -2.85 -1.96
N LYS A 95 -8.67 -2.22 -0.82
CA LYS A 95 -9.92 -2.47 -0.11
C LYS A 95 -11.13 -2.17 -1.00
N ALA A 96 -11.11 -1.04 -1.72
CA ALA A 96 -12.19 -0.67 -2.62
C ALA A 96 -12.38 -1.70 -3.75
N TYR A 97 -11.28 -2.21 -4.29
CA TYR A 97 -11.32 -3.29 -5.29
C TYR A 97 -12.03 -4.52 -4.71
N PHE A 98 -11.60 -4.99 -3.55
CA PHE A 98 -12.19 -6.18 -2.93
C PHE A 98 -13.67 -5.97 -2.60
N ASP A 99 -14.03 -4.81 -2.08
CA ASP A 99 -15.43 -4.49 -1.76
C ASP A 99 -16.33 -4.60 -3.00
N ARG A 100 -15.86 -4.08 -4.15
CA ARG A 100 -16.63 -4.11 -5.39
C ARG A 100 -16.67 -5.50 -6.02
N HIS A 101 -15.63 -6.29 -5.89
CA HIS A 101 -15.47 -7.56 -6.59
C HIS A 101 -15.77 -8.79 -5.72
N GLU A 102 -16.18 -8.59 -4.48
CA GLU A 102 -16.56 -9.70 -3.59
C GLU A 102 -17.69 -10.53 -4.17
N VAL A 103 -18.58 -9.90 -4.95
CA VAL A 103 -19.67 -10.58 -5.63
C VAL A 103 -19.18 -11.64 -6.63
N ASP A 104 -17.95 -11.50 -7.13
CA ASP A 104 -17.36 -12.44 -8.06
C ASP A 104 -17.19 -13.82 -7.46
N LYS A 105 -17.15 -13.92 -6.12
CA LYS A 105 -17.11 -15.22 -5.41
C LYS A 105 -18.31 -16.09 -5.68
N LYS A 106 -19.44 -15.49 -6.06
CA LYS A 106 -20.67 -16.19 -6.39
C LYS A 106 -20.72 -16.61 -7.86
N GLY A 107 -19.75 -16.16 -8.65
CA GLY A 107 -19.67 -16.49 -10.07
C GLY A 107 -19.19 -17.91 -10.31
N LYS A 108 -19.54 -18.44 -11.48
CA LYS A 108 -19.11 -19.76 -11.92
C LYS A 108 -17.61 -19.78 -12.14
N GLY A 109 -16.95 -20.84 -11.69
CA GLY A 109 -15.50 -21.01 -11.85
C GLY A 109 -14.68 -20.36 -10.75
N TRP A 110 -15.31 -19.94 -9.66
CA TRP A 110 -14.58 -19.37 -8.53
C TRP A 110 -13.86 -20.44 -7.70
N SER A 111 -14.48 -21.59 -7.49
CA SER A 111 -13.96 -22.66 -6.63
C SER A 111 -13.38 -23.80 -7.45
N PRO A 112 -12.35 -24.50 -6.92
CA PRO A 112 -11.79 -25.67 -7.59
C PRO A 112 -12.89 -26.71 -7.88
N GLY A 113 -12.81 -27.31 -9.06
CA GLY A 113 -13.79 -28.30 -9.51
C GLY A 113 -14.96 -27.74 -10.28
N GLU A 114 -15.14 -26.42 -10.29
CA GLU A 114 -16.17 -25.80 -11.10
C GLU A 114 -15.69 -25.59 -12.53
N ASP A 115 -16.64 -25.61 -13.49
CA ASP A 115 -16.32 -25.33 -14.89
C ASP A 115 -15.77 -23.91 -15.01
N GLY A 116 -14.67 -23.76 -15.74
CA GLY A 116 -14.03 -22.46 -15.96
C GLY A 116 -13.15 -21.98 -14.81
N TYR A 117 -12.89 -22.84 -13.81
CA TYR A 117 -11.95 -22.52 -12.74
C TYR A 117 -10.51 -22.47 -13.27
N PRO A 118 -9.70 -21.49 -12.89
CA PRO A 118 -10.11 -20.29 -12.14
C PRO A 118 -10.79 -19.27 -13.05
N SER A 119 -11.88 -18.69 -12.59
CA SER A 119 -12.58 -17.63 -13.34
C SER A 119 -11.71 -16.39 -13.48
N ASN A 120 -12.04 -15.52 -14.41
CA ASN A 120 -11.33 -14.24 -14.55
C ASN A 120 -11.36 -13.46 -13.25
N GLY A 121 -12.49 -13.45 -12.56
CA GLY A 121 -12.63 -12.80 -11.25
C GLY A 121 -11.74 -13.42 -10.19
N ARG A 122 -11.62 -14.77 -10.17
CA ARG A 122 -10.75 -15.48 -9.23
C ARG A 122 -9.29 -15.15 -9.47
N ILE A 123 -8.87 -15.09 -10.73
CA ILE A 123 -7.49 -14.72 -11.09
C ILE A 123 -7.20 -13.29 -10.65
N ALA A 124 -8.10 -12.35 -10.97
CA ALA A 124 -7.95 -10.95 -10.56
C ALA A 124 -7.87 -10.81 -9.04
N TRP A 125 -8.72 -11.54 -8.32
CA TRP A 125 -8.74 -11.55 -6.86
C TRP A 125 -7.38 -11.96 -6.29
N ALA A 126 -6.78 -13.03 -6.84
CA ALA A 126 -5.45 -13.48 -6.44
C ALA A 126 -4.37 -12.44 -6.73
N LEU A 127 -4.44 -11.76 -7.88
CA LEU A 127 -3.47 -10.72 -8.23
C LEU A 127 -3.44 -9.57 -7.22
N TRP A 128 -4.58 -9.25 -6.60
CA TRP A 128 -4.68 -8.21 -5.59
C TRP A 128 -4.33 -8.70 -4.18
N GLY A 129 -3.95 -9.95 -4.03
CA GLY A 129 -3.52 -10.55 -2.75
C GLY A 129 -4.48 -11.58 -2.17
N GLY A 130 -5.59 -11.87 -2.83
CA GLY A 130 -6.57 -12.86 -2.38
C GLY A 130 -7.28 -12.47 -1.08
N ASP A 131 -7.93 -13.43 -0.44
CA ASP A 131 -8.58 -13.21 0.86
C ASP A 131 -7.64 -12.65 1.92
N PRO A 132 -6.37 -13.13 2.03
CA PRO A 132 -5.42 -12.53 2.96
C PRO A 132 -5.20 -11.03 2.68
N GLY A 133 -5.16 -10.64 1.40
CA GLY A 133 -5.02 -9.23 1.01
C GLY A 133 -6.20 -8.39 1.43
N TYR A 134 -7.40 -8.92 1.29
CA TYR A 134 -8.61 -8.23 1.71
C TYR A 134 -8.64 -8.00 3.22
N THR A 135 -8.37 -9.05 4.00
CA THR A 135 -8.31 -8.96 5.46
C THR A 135 -7.26 -7.95 5.91
N TRP A 136 -6.08 -8.00 5.31
CA TRP A 136 -4.98 -7.08 5.58
C TRP A 136 -5.37 -5.63 5.27
N ALA A 137 -5.94 -5.38 4.10
CA ALA A 137 -6.36 -4.03 3.69
C ALA A 137 -7.45 -3.47 4.61
N LYS A 138 -8.46 -4.28 4.94
CA LYS A 138 -9.52 -3.87 5.86
C LYS A 138 -8.98 -3.47 7.23
N SER A 139 -8.05 -4.25 7.75
CA SER A 139 -7.43 -3.99 9.05
C SER A 139 -6.66 -2.67 9.06
N ILE A 140 -5.88 -2.42 8.01
CA ILE A 140 -5.07 -1.20 7.90
C ILE A 140 -5.97 0.03 7.75
N VAL A 141 -6.97 -0.02 6.88
CA VAL A 141 -7.89 1.10 6.68
C VAL A 141 -8.64 1.43 7.98
N LYS A 142 -9.08 0.40 8.69
CA LYS A 142 -9.79 0.59 9.97
C LYS A 142 -8.91 1.29 11.00
N ARG A 143 -7.63 0.94 11.09
CA ARG A 143 -6.70 1.59 12.03
C ARG A 143 -6.42 3.05 11.69
N ASN A 144 -6.69 3.47 10.46
CA ASN A 144 -6.42 4.82 9.97
C ASN A 144 -7.69 5.66 9.77
N GLU A 145 -8.81 5.18 10.27
CA GLU A 145 -10.07 5.95 10.28
C GLU A 145 -10.08 7.01 11.37
#